data_d3cbab303e66ed3c5166a0e95428fa9a
#
_entry.id   d3cbab303e66ed3c5166a0e95428fa9a
#
_cell.length_a   1.000
_cell.length_b   1.000
_cell.length_c   1.000
_cell.angle_alpha   90.00
_cell.angle_beta   90.00
_cell.angle_gamma   90.00
#
_symmetry.space_group_name_H-M   'P 1'
#
loop_
_entity.id
_entity.type
_entity.pdbx_description
1 polymer ?
#
loop_
_entity_poly.entity_id
_entity_poly.type
_entity_poly.pdbx_seq_one_letter_code
_entity_poly.pdbx_strand_id
1 'polypeptide(L)'
;MPGSNNLITKLKIDYPELTFELGPRDTFRPPHTVLYTKKSAPLLILHEVGHYLTKETDFESDIELLKIESLAWEQARRLCRKYRIKWDEDFAQDHLDSYRDYLYTASLCPNCNITGYQDNKGDYHCPLCDHHWPSPGRPE
;
A
#
# COMPACT_ATOMS: atom_id res chain seq x y z
N MET A 1 14.57 -7.15 -22.20
CA MET A 1 14.13 -6.84 -20.83
C MET A 1 12.92 -7.67 -20.48
N PRO A 2 12.93 -8.30 -19.31
CA PRO A 2 11.71 -8.94 -18.86
C PRO A 2 10.66 -7.86 -18.60
N GLY A 3 9.65 -7.83 -19.43
CA GLY A 3 8.51 -6.97 -19.17
C GLY A 3 7.63 -7.53 -18.07
N SER A 4 6.63 -6.76 -17.67
CA SER A 4 5.68 -7.16 -16.64
C SER A 4 4.96 -8.47 -16.99
N ASN A 5 4.71 -8.72 -18.27
CA ASN A 5 4.06 -9.96 -18.72
C ASN A 5 4.87 -11.22 -18.38
N ASN A 6 6.20 -11.14 -18.50
CA ASN A 6 7.06 -12.26 -18.15
C ASN A 6 7.05 -12.52 -16.63
N LEU A 7 7.09 -11.45 -15.84
CA LEU A 7 6.98 -11.56 -14.39
C LEU A 7 5.65 -12.18 -13.99
N ILE A 8 4.54 -11.71 -14.57
CA ILE A 8 3.21 -12.22 -14.25
C ILE A 8 3.10 -13.70 -14.58
N THR A 9 3.67 -14.15 -15.71
CA THR A 9 3.69 -15.56 -16.06
C THR A 9 4.37 -16.40 -14.98
N LYS A 10 5.52 -15.92 -14.48
CA LYS A 10 6.25 -16.61 -13.40
C LYS A 10 5.45 -16.61 -12.09
N LEU A 11 4.83 -15.48 -11.75
CA LEU A 11 4.02 -15.37 -10.54
C LEU A 11 2.81 -16.30 -10.58
N LYS A 12 2.17 -16.46 -11.72
CA LYS A 12 1.05 -17.40 -11.87
C LYS A 12 1.47 -18.85 -11.62
N ILE A 13 2.68 -19.20 -12.01
CA ILE A 13 3.22 -20.53 -11.79
C ILE A 13 3.49 -20.74 -10.31
N ASP A 14 4.14 -19.78 -9.65
CA ASP A 14 4.55 -19.88 -8.25
C ASP A 14 3.40 -19.71 -7.27
N TYR A 15 2.39 -18.89 -7.66
CA TYR A 15 1.22 -18.59 -6.82
C TYR A 15 -0.05 -18.85 -7.64
N PRO A 16 -0.38 -20.13 -7.91
CA PRO A 16 -1.53 -20.46 -8.78
C PRO A 16 -2.88 -20.03 -8.19
N GLU A 17 -2.94 -19.76 -6.90
CA GLU A 17 -4.14 -19.27 -6.24
C GLU A 17 -4.41 -17.79 -6.51
N LEU A 18 -3.40 -17.02 -6.96
CA LEU A 18 -3.57 -15.61 -7.28
C LEU A 18 -4.21 -15.42 -8.65
N THR A 19 -5.11 -14.43 -8.72
CA THR A 19 -5.70 -13.97 -9.97
C THR A 19 -5.05 -12.64 -10.37
N PHE A 20 -4.63 -12.51 -11.62
CA PHE A 20 -4.03 -11.29 -12.17
C PHE A 20 -4.95 -10.72 -13.23
N GLU A 21 -5.40 -9.49 -13.04
CA GLU A 21 -6.33 -8.82 -13.96
C GLU A 21 -5.81 -7.44 -14.35
N LEU A 22 -6.03 -7.06 -15.61
CA LEU A 22 -5.77 -5.70 -16.06
C LEU A 22 -6.82 -4.76 -15.48
N GLY A 23 -6.36 -3.65 -14.92
CA GLY A 23 -7.24 -2.65 -14.34
C GLY A 23 -6.71 -1.25 -14.57
N PRO A 24 -7.39 -0.22 -14.03
CA PRO A 24 -6.98 1.17 -14.22
C PRO A 24 -5.78 1.58 -13.39
N ARG A 25 -5.41 0.79 -12.39
CA ARG A 25 -4.29 1.05 -11.49
C ARG A 25 -3.81 -0.23 -10.84
N ASP A 26 -2.60 -0.15 -10.25
CA ASP A 26 -2.08 -1.26 -9.46
C ASP A 26 -2.75 -1.28 -8.09
N THR A 27 -3.32 -2.41 -7.74
CA THR A 27 -3.89 -2.61 -6.40
C THR A 27 -4.03 -4.09 -6.10
N PHE A 28 -4.09 -4.42 -4.82
CA PHE A 28 -4.44 -5.76 -4.38
C PHE A 28 -5.86 -5.75 -3.85
N ARG A 29 -6.70 -6.61 -4.40
CA ARG A 29 -8.08 -6.79 -3.96
C ARG A 29 -8.19 -8.14 -3.24
N PRO A 30 -8.35 -8.12 -1.91
CA PRO A 30 -8.49 -9.37 -1.16
C PRO A 30 -9.63 -10.23 -1.71
N PRO A 31 -9.56 -11.57 -1.60
CA PRO A 31 -8.50 -12.30 -0.92
C PRO A 31 -7.30 -12.66 -1.79
N HIS A 32 -7.38 -12.59 -3.13
CA HIS A 32 -6.30 -13.11 -3.97
C HIS A 32 -6.23 -12.49 -5.37
N THR A 33 -6.74 -11.29 -5.59
CA THR A 33 -6.71 -10.64 -6.90
C THR A 33 -5.71 -9.49 -6.94
N VAL A 34 -4.78 -9.55 -7.88
CA VAL A 34 -3.83 -8.48 -8.17
C VAL A 34 -4.28 -7.77 -9.42
N LEU A 35 -4.57 -6.48 -9.31
CA LEU A 35 -4.85 -5.62 -10.46
C LEU A 35 -3.57 -4.91 -10.87
N TYR A 36 -3.33 -4.86 -12.17
CA TYR A 36 -2.16 -4.20 -12.74
C TYR A 36 -2.55 -3.51 -14.03
N THR A 37 -1.70 -2.58 -14.50
CA THR A 37 -1.92 -1.87 -15.75
C THR A 37 -0.92 -2.35 -16.80
N LYS A 38 -1.16 -2.01 -18.05
CA LYS A 38 -0.21 -2.33 -19.13
C LYS A 38 1.16 -1.69 -18.94
N LYS A 39 1.22 -0.62 -18.14
CA LYS A 39 2.44 0.15 -17.89
C LYS A 39 3.02 -0.07 -16.50
N SER A 40 2.51 -1.03 -15.75
CA SER A 40 2.95 -1.26 -14.38
C SER A 40 4.42 -1.61 -14.30
N ALA A 41 5.13 -0.93 -13.41
CA ALA A 41 6.51 -1.31 -13.09
C ALA A 41 6.50 -2.66 -12.35
N PRO A 42 7.50 -3.53 -12.61
CA PRO A 42 7.58 -4.81 -11.90
C PRO A 42 7.54 -4.68 -10.38
N LEU A 43 8.16 -3.65 -9.82
CA LEU A 43 8.15 -3.43 -8.37
C LEU A 43 6.75 -3.20 -7.81
N LEU A 44 5.87 -2.52 -8.54
CA LEU A 44 4.48 -2.32 -8.12
C LEU A 44 3.70 -3.62 -8.11
N ILE A 45 3.91 -4.46 -9.12
CA ILE A 45 3.27 -5.78 -9.17
C ILE A 45 3.72 -6.62 -7.97
N LEU A 46 5.01 -6.61 -7.67
CA LEU A 46 5.55 -7.33 -6.53
C LEU A 46 5.02 -6.77 -5.20
N HIS A 47 4.80 -5.46 -5.11
CA HIS A 47 4.19 -4.84 -3.95
C HIS A 47 2.77 -5.35 -3.72
N GLU A 48 1.97 -5.47 -4.78
CA GLU A 48 0.61 -5.99 -4.65
C GLU A 48 0.60 -7.47 -4.28
N VAL A 49 1.53 -8.27 -4.82
CA VAL A 49 1.73 -9.64 -4.37
C VAL A 49 2.17 -9.66 -2.90
N GLY A 50 2.96 -8.68 -2.49
CA GLY A 50 3.36 -8.50 -1.10
C GLY A 50 2.16 -8.37 -0.16
N HIS A 51 1.14 -7.62 -0.55
CA HIS A 51 -0.10 -7.53 0.23
C HIS A 51 -0.76 -8.89 0.41
N TYR A 52 -0.77 -9.70 -0.64
CA TYR A 52 -1.30 -11.06 -0.53
C TYR A 52 -0.49 -11.90 0.47
N LEU A 53 0.83 -11.80 0.43
CA LEU A 53 1.70 -12.61 1.28
C LEU A 53 1.61 -12.24 2.75
N THR A 54 1.41 -10.98 3.07
CA THR A 54 1.26 -10.53 4.46
C THR A 54 -0.10 -10.87 5.04
N LYS A 55 -1.12 -10.95 4.19
CA LYS A 55 -2.52 -11.24 4.56
C LYS A 55 -3.12 -10.24 5.55
N GLU A 56 -2.45 -9.14 5.81
CA GLU A 56 -2.95 -8.08 6.68
C GLU A 56 -3.51 -6.95 5.82
N THR A 57 -4.83 -6.77 5.82
CA THR A 57 -5.50 -5.77 5.00
C THR A 57 -6.35 -4.80 5.80
N ASP A 58 -6.75 -5.18 7.02
CA ASP A 58 -7.61 -4.38 7.86
C ASP A 58 -6.79 -3.49 8.80
N PHE A 59 -7.25 -2.27 8.98
CA PHE A 59 -6.58 -1.31 9.86
C PHE A 59 -7.61 -0.35 10.46
N GLU A 60 -7.29 0.18 11.65
CA GLU A 60 -8.12 1.19 12.33
C GLU A 60 -7.36 2.51 12.52
N SER A 61 -6.05 2.49 12.42
CA SER A 61 -5.21 3.68 12.60
C SER A 61 -4.25 3.91 11.45
N ASP A 62 -3.75 5.14 11.35
CA ASP A 62 -2.75 5.51 10.35
C ASP A 62 -1.48 4.69 10.48
N ILE A 63 -1.06 4.42 11.72
CA ILE A 63 0.13 3.62 11.99
C ILE A 63 -0.06 2.20 11.47
N GLU A 64 -1.23 1.62 11.66
CA GLU A 64 -1.53 0.27 11.16
C GLU A 64 -1.50 0.24 9.63
N LEU A 65 -2.06 1.26 8.97
CA LEU A 65 -2.01 1.35 7.51
C LEU A 65 -0.57 1.45 7.01
N LEU A 66 0.24 2.31 7.60
CA LEU A 66 1.65 2.44 7.22
C LEU A 66 2.41 1.15 7.43
N LYS A 67 2.11 0.43 8.51
CA LYS A 67 2.72 -0.88 8.78
C LYS A 67 2.38 -1.88 7.70
N ILE A 68 1.10 -1.96 7.30
CA ILE A 68 0.65 -2.85 6.23
C ILE A 68 1.40 -2.55 4.93
N GLU A 69 1.49 -1.27 4.55
CA GLU A 69 2.20 -0.87 3.33
C GLU A 69 3.70 -1.18 3.42
N SER A 70 4.31 -0.92 4.57
CA SER A 70 5.73 -1.21 4.78
C SER A 70 6.04 -2.71 4.70
N LEU A 71 5.18 -3.55 5.27
CA LEU A 71 5.32 -4.99 5.21
C LEU A 71 5.18 -5.52 3.78
N ALA A 72 4.25 -4.95 3.00
CA ALA A 72 4.08 -5.32 1.61
C ALA A 72 5.34 -4.98 0.79
N TRP A 73 5.95 -3.82 1.03
CA TRP A 73 7.21 -3.45 0.38
C TRP A 73 8.37 -4.34 0.81
N GLU A 74 8.41 -4.77 2.07
CA GLU A 74 9.43 -5.73 2.51
C GLU A 74 9.29 -7.07 1.80
N GLN A 75 8.06 -7.54 1.59
CA GLN A 75 7.83 -8.75 0.79
C GLN A 75 8.24 -8.54 -0.67
N ALA A 76 7.95 -7.37 -1.23
CA ALA A 76 8.37 -7.04 -2.59
C ALA A 76 9.89 -7.10 -2.72
N ARG A 77 10.61 -6.60 -1.73
CA ARG A 77 12.07 -6.66 -1.69
C ARG A 77 12.58 -8.10 -1.74
N ARG A 78 11.96 -9.00 -0.97
CA ARG A 78 12.32 -10.43 -1.00
C ARG A 78 12.02 -11.05 -2.35
N LEU A 79 10.88 -10.71 -2.94
CA LEU A 79 10.48 -11.21 -4.26
C LEU A 79 11.42 -10.71 -5.36
N CYS A 80 12.00 -9.53 -5.23
CA CYS A 80 13.01 -9.03 -6.16
C CYS A 80 14.19 -9.99 -6.26
N ARG A 81 14.63 -10.55 -5.15
CA ARG A 81 15.71 -11.54 -5.16
C ARG A 81 15.29 -12.81 -5.88
N LYS A 82 14.07 -13.29 -5.63
CA LYS A 82 13.55 -14.50 -6.25
C LYS A 82 13.43 -14.38 -7.76
N TYR A 83 12.95 -13.24 -8.25
CA TYR A 83 12.66 -13.01 -9.66
C TYR A 83 13.76 -12.24 -10.39
N ARG A 84 14.89 -11.98 -9.71
CA ARG A 84 16.04 -11.26 -10.28
C ARG A 84 15.65 -9.88 -10.82
N ILE A 85 14.84 -9.18 -10.08
CA ILE A 85 14.43 -7.81 -10.36
C ILE A 85 15.24 -6.89 -9.45
N LYS A 86 15.77 -5.80 -10.01
CA LYS A 86 16.55 -4.85 -9.23
C LYS A 86 15.65 -4.14 -8.22
N TRP A 87 16.03 -4.19 -6.94
CA TRP A 87 15.37 -3.42 -5.91
C TRP A 87 15.70 -1.94 -6.05
N ASP A 88 14.72 -1.09 -5.94
CA ASP A 88 14.87 0.36 -5.98
C ASP A 88 14.26 0.94 -4.70
N GLU A 89 15.15 1.28 -3.74
CA GLU A 89 14.73 1.81 -2.44
C GLU A 89 14.01 3.14 -2.56
N ASP A 90 14.48 4.01 -3.44
CA ASP A 90 13.86 5.32 -3.65
C ASP A 90 12.44 5.20 -4.20
N PHE A 91 12.23 4.27 -5.12
CA PHE A 91 10.92 3.98 -5.67
C PHE A 91 9.94 3.56 -4.56
N ALA A 92 10.38 2.64 -3.69
CA ALA A 92 9.56 2.16 -2.58
C ALA A 92 9.29 3.27 -1.57
N GLN A 93 10.29 4.07 -1.22
CA GLN A 93 10.12 5.17 -0.28
C GLN A 93 9.21 6.27 -0.84
N ASP A 94 9.31 6.57 -2.12
CA ASP A 94 8.41 7.55 -2.75
C ASP A 94 6.94 7.11 -2.64
N HIS A 95 6.67 5.83 -2.81
CA HIS A 95 5.32 5.29 -2.63
C HIS A 95 4.88 5.36 -1.17
N LEU A 96 5.75 5.01 -0.22
CA LEU A 96 5.45 5.13 1.20
C LEU A 96 5.26 6.58 1.61
N ASP A 97 6.03 7.51 1.05
CA ASP A 97 5.89 8.94 1.32
C ASP A 97 4.53 9.47 0.87
N SER A 98 3.98 8.97 -0.22
CA SER A 98 2.64 9.39 -0.64
C SER A 98 1.57 9.01 0.40
N TYR A 99 1.70 7.85 1.05
CA TYR A 99 0.83 7.48 2.18
C TYR A 99 1.06 8.37 3.39
N ARG A 100 2.32 8.65 3.73
CA ARG A 100 2.67 9.52 4.86
C ARG A 100 2.11 10.93 4.67
N ASP A 101 2.24 11.48 3.47
CA ASP A 101 1.72 12.82 3.14
C ASP A 101 0.20 12.85 3.21
N TYR A 102 -0.46 11.83 2.67
CA TYR A 102 -1.90 11.69 2.73
C TYR A 102 -2.40 11.65 4.17
N LEU A 103 -1.78 10.82 5.00
CA LEU A 103 -2.18 10.65 6.40
C LEU A 103 -1.85 11.89 7.23
N TYR A 104 -0.74 12.54 6.96
CA TYR A 104 -0.41 13.79 7.62
C TYR A 104 -1.47 14.85 7.35
N THR A 105 -1.85 15.03 6.08
CA THR A 105 -2.90 15.98 5.71
C THR A 105 -4.22 15.64 6.39
N ALA A 106 -4.59 14.35 6.43
CA ALA A 106 -5.80 13.89 7.07
C ALA A 106 -5.79 14.14 8.58
N SER A 107 -4.62 14.19 9.21
CA SER A 107 -4.46 14.40 10.65
C SER A 107 -4.56 15.86 11.08
N LEU A 108 -4.64 16.81 10.12
CA LEU A 108 -4.74 18.22 10.45
C LEU A 108 -6.18 18.61 10.77
N CYS A 109 -6.37 19.32 11.87
CA CYS A 109 -7.69 19.79 12.29
C CYS A 109 -8.30 20.72 11.22
N PRO A 110 -9.53 20.45 10.73
CA PRO A 110 -10.18 21.31 9.75
C PRO A 110 -10.46 22.73 10.25
N ASN A 111 -10.58 22.92 11.58
CA ASN A 111 -10.90 24.23 12.16
C ASN A 111 -9.67 25.07 12.43
N CYS A 112 -8.60 24.49 12.97
CA CYS A 112 -7.45 25.28 13.42
C CYS A 112 -6.11 24.82 12.83
N ASN A 113 -6.11 23.80 11.96
CA ASN A 113 -4.95 23.32 11.23
C ASN A 113 -3.80 22.79 12.10
N ILE A 114 -4.11 22.44 13.34
CA ILE A 114 -3.14 21.80 14.25
C ILE A 114 -3.22 20.29 14.04
N THR A 115 -2.08 19.61 14.18
CA THR A 115 -2.02 18.16 14.09
C THR A 115 -2.84 17.52 15.19
N GLY A 116 -3.79 16.69 14.79
CA GLY A 116 -4.63 15.91 15.70
C GLY A 116 -4.01 14.58 16.08
N TYR A 117 -4.70 13.86 16.97
CA TYR A 117 -4.33 12.51 17.35
C TYR A 117 -5.51 11.57 17.11
N GLN A 118 -5.20 10.29 16.90
CA GLN A 118 -6.25 9.27 16.70
C GLN A 118 -6.58 8.57 18.00
N ASP A 119 -7.87 8.28 18.19
CA ASP A 119 -8.31 7.42 19.29
C ASP A 119 -8.25 5.94 18.88
N ASN A 120 -8.74 5.06 19.75
CA ASN A 120 -8.73 3.61 19.52
C ASN A 120 -9.59 3.17 18.35
N LYS A 121 -10.50 4.03 17.89
CA LYS A 121 -11.39 3.73 16.75
C LYS A 121 -10.87 4.32 15.44
N GLY A 122 -9.74 5.05 15.49
CA GLY A 122 -9.18 5.71 14.34
C GLY A 122 -9.72 7.12 14.07
N ASP A 123 -10.60 7.63 14.91
CA ASP A 123 -11.09 9.00 14.77
C ASP A 123 -10.06 10.00 15.29
N TYR A 124 -9.96 11.15 14.62
CA TYR A 124 -9.03 12.20 15.01
C TYR A 124 -9.67 13.17 16.00
N HIS A 125 -8.84 13.69 16.89
CA HIS A 125 -9.23 14.71 17.87
C HIS A 125 -8.22 15.85 17.85
N CYS A 126 -8.70 17.08 17.88
CA CYS A 126 -7.83 18.25 18.00
C CYS A 126 -7.52 18.53 19.48
N PRO A 127 -6.25 18.62 19.87
CA PRO A 127 -5.89 18.90 21.26
C PRO A 127 -6.14 20.36 21.66
N LEU A 128 -6.41 21.24 20.68
CA LEU A 128 -6.62 22.67 20.97
C LEU A 128 -8.10 23.06 21.00
N CYS A 129 -8.89 22.70 19.98
CA CYS A 129 -10.27 23.18 19.87
C CYS A 129 -11.32 22.10 20.11
N ASP A 130 -10.90 20.90 20.50
CA ASP A 130 -11.76 19.75 20.78
C ASP A 130 -12.58 19.24 19.59
N HIS A 131 -12.32 19.76 18.38
CA HIS A 131 -12.97 19.24 17.19
C HIS A 131 -12.52 17.80 16.94
N HIS A 132 -13.44 16.96 16.45
CA HIS A 132 -13.07 15.59 16.05
C HIS A 132 -13.64 15.29 14.67
N TRP A 133 -12.95 14.40 13.93
CA TRP A 133 -13.32 14.05 12.55
C TRP A 133 -12.87 12.63 12.25
N PRO A 134 -13.56 11.96 11.32
CA PRO A 134 -13.20 10.56 10.99
C PRO A 134 -11.93 10.48 10.15
N SER A 135 -11.25 9.34 10.25
CA SER A 135 -10.16 9.01 9.34
C SER A 135 -10.74 8.71 7.96
N PRO A 136 -10.10 9.19 6.87
CA PRO A 136 -10.57 8.94 5.52
C PRO A 136 -10.30 7.50 5.03
N GLY A 137 -9.53 6.72 5.76
CA GLY A 137 -9.15 5.37 5.34
C GLY A 137 -8.01 5.36 4.33
N ARG A 138 -8.01 4.38 3.41
CA ARG A 138 -6.98 4.29 2.40
C ARG A 138 -7.10 5.40 1.36
N PRO A 139 -5.95 5.92 0.86
CA PRO A 139 -6.00 6.79 -0.32
C PRO A 139 -6.41 5.97 -1.54
N GLU A 140 -7.21 6.58 -2.36
CA GLU A 140 -7.67 5.96 -3.60
C GLU A 140 -6.86 6.36 -4.83
#